data_68043295610988e972828c3061135f4c
#
_entry.id   68043295610988e972828c3061135f4c
#
_cell.length_a   1.000
_cell.length_b   1.000
_cell.length_c   1.000
_cell.angle_alpha   90.00
_cell.angle_beta   90.00
_cell.angle_gamma   90.00
#
_symmetry.space_group_name_H-M   'P 1'
#
loop_
_entity.id
_entity.type
_entity.pdbx_description
1 polymer ?
#
loop_
_entity_poly.entity_id
_entity_poly.type
_entity_poly.pdbx_seq_one_letter_code
_entity_poly.pdbx_strand_id
1 'polypeptide(L)'
;MTKTLGCTGGIGSGKSYVSRIFESLGYPAYYSDDRAKMLYDTDPLLLSQMTELLGEDILDETGRLNRKVVASRIFGNVELLRKVEALVHPAVLRDFFRWKEEICNKLSGEGKCVDFVLFESAILLESDIVKGCADKILSVVAPYELRVERVMRRDGVSREQVQERIARQWSDAQRAALSDFIIFADSKRALLPQIAQVIEKMKGE
;
A
#
# COMPACT_ATOMS: atom_id res chain seq x y z
N MET A 1 1.46 21.12 9.38
CA MET A 1 0.71 20.19 8.50
C MET A 1 1.12 18.77 8.90
N THR A 2 0.19 17.84 9.11
CA THR A 2 0.50 16.44 9.46
C THR A 2 1.30 15.77 8.35
N LYS A 3 2.46 15.19 8.67
CA LYS A 3 3.32 14.51 7.68
C LYS A 3 2.72 13.19 7.20
N THR A 4 3.26 12.62 6.13
CA THR A 4 2.92 11.28 5.64
C THR A 4 4.17 10.39 5.67
N LEU A 5 4.12 9.29 6.42
CA LEU A 5 5.12 8.23 6.37
C LEU A 5 4.65 7.16 5.39
N GLY A 6 5.31 7.09 4.23
CA GLY A 6 5.05 6.03 3.27
C GLY A 6 5.65 4.71 3.76
N CYS A 7 4.83 3.69 3.95
CA CYS A 7 5.26 2.36 4.38
C CYS A 7 5.20 1.37 3.21
N THR A 8 6.34 0.82 2.82
CA THR A 8 6.45 -0.14 1.72
C THR A 8 7.21 -1.40 2.12
N GLY A 9 7.25 -2.36 1.23
CA GLY A 9 7.96 -3.62 1.40
C GLY A 9 7.42 -4.71 0.49
N GLY A 10 8.26 -5.63 0.09
CA GLY A 10 7.88 -6.72 -0.79
C GLY A 10 6.80 -7.63 -0.19
N ILE A 11 6.14 -8.42 -1.04
CA ILE A 11 5.15 -9.39 -0.59
C ILE A 11 5.74 -10.29 0.51
N GLY A 12 5.01 -10.51 1.60
CA GLY A 12 5.45 -11.31 2.74
C GLY A 12 6.43 -10.63 3.70
N SER A 13 6.86 -9.38 3.45
CA SER A 13 7.79 -8.66 4.34
C SER A 13 7.21 -8.33 5.72
N GLY A 14 5.89 -8.20 5.84
CA GLY A 14 5.22 -7.84 7.08
C GLY A 14 4.85 -6.36 7.19
N LYS A 15 4.86 -5.59 6.08
CA LYS A 15 4.50 -4.16 6.07
C LYS A 15 3.17 -3.88 6.77
N SER A 16 2.10 -4.60 6.44
CA SER A 16 0.78 -4.39 7.05
C SER A 16 0.75 -4.72 8.54
N TYR A 17 1.57 -5.68 9.00
CA TYR A 17 1.72 -5.97 10.42
C TYR A 17 2.41 -4.81 11.15
N VAL A 18 3.49 -4.28 10.58
CA VAL A 18 4.20 -3.09 11.10
C VAL A 18 3.26 -1.89 11.12
N SER A 19 2.48 -1.65 10.06
CA SER A 19 1.50 -0.55 10.02
C SER A 19 0.44 -0.66 11.10
N ARG A 20 -0.06 -1.87 11.41
CA ARG A 20 -0.99 -2.09 12.52
C ARG A 20 -0.38 -1.81 13.90
N ILE A 21 0.92 -2.03 14.06
CA ILE A 21 1.61 -1.62 15.30
C ILE A 21 1.63 -0.10 15.42
N PHE A 22 1.93 0.64 14.35
CA PHE A 22 1.82 2.10 14.35
C PHE A 22 0.40 2.56 14.71
N GLU A 23 -0.64 1.94 14.16
CA GLU A 23 -2.03 2.25 14.52
C GLU A 23 -2.30 2.03 16.01
N SER A 24 -1.84 0.92 16.58
CA SER A 24 -2.00 0.63 18.01
C SER A 24 -1.28 1.64 18.91
N LEU A 25 -0.28 2.33 18.37
CA LEU A 25 0.46 3.42 19.02
C LEU A 25 -0.15 4.81 18.76
N GLY A 26 -1.28 4.87 18.06
CA GLY A 26 -2.03 6.11 17.81
C GLY A 26 -1.70 6.83 16.49
N TYR A 27 -0.97 6.20 15.57
CA TYR A 27 -0.65 6.72 14.24
C TYR A 27 -1.56 6.09 13.19
N PRO A 28 -2.56 6.82 12.67
CA PRO A 28 -3.50 6.27 11.69
C PRO A 28 -2.81 5.78 10.43
N ALA A 29 -3.29 4.66 9.86
CA ALA A 29 -2.75 4.08 8.64
C ALA A 29 -3.81 3.96 7.55
N TYR A 30 -3.44 4.39 6.34
CA TYR A 30 -4.20 4.21 5.11
C TYR A 30 -3.62 3.02 4.34
N TYR A 31 -4.44 2.00 4.09
CA TYR A 31 -4.04 0.79 3.37
C TYR A 31 -4.44 0.91 1.90
N SER A 32 -3.51 1.32 1.04
CA SER A 32 -3.81 1.67 -0.35
C SER A 32 -4.41 0.51 -1.16
N ASP A 33 -3.92 -0.71 -0.95
CA ASP A 33 -4.40 -1.90 -1.69
C ASP A 33 -5.87 -2.23 -1.36
N ASP A 34 -6.28 -2.07 -0.09
CA ASP A 34 -7.66 -2.33 0.33
C ASP A 34 -8.58 -1.18 -0.07
N ARG A 35 -8.08 0.06 0.02
CA ARG A 35 -8.82 1.25 -0.45
C ARG A 35 -9.04 1.23 -1.96
N ALA A 36 -8.03 0.85 -2.76
CA ALA A 36 -8.19 0.67 -4.20
C ALA A 36 -9.32 -0.32 -4.55
N LYS A 37 -9.38 -1.45 -3.83
CA LYS A 37 -10.47 -2.42 -4.00
C LYS A 37 -11.84 -1.80 -3.67
N MET A 38 -11.93 -0.99 -2.63
CA MET A 38 -13.17 -0.32 -2.25
C MET A 38 -13.58 0.74 -3.28
N LEU A 39 -12.62 1.49 -3.82
CA LEU A 39 -12.88 2.54 -4.81
C LEU A 39 -13.51 2.01 -6.10
N TYR A 40 -13.23 0.78 -6.50
CA TYR A 40 -13.94 0.15 -7.62
C TYR A 40 -15.45 0.04 -7.41
N ASP A 41 -15.90 0.01 -6.17
CA ASP A 41 -17.32 -0.10 -5.82
C ASP A 41 -17.92 1.26 -5.40
N THR A 42 -17.09 2.26 -5.05
CA THR A 42 -17.54 3.52 -4.40
C THR A 42 -17.14 4.80 -5.12
N ASP A 43 -16.26 4.74 -6.14
CA ASP A 43 -15.88 5.90 -6.96
C ASP A 43 -16.51 5.78 -8.37
N PRO A 44 -17.64 6.47 -8.63
CA PRO A 44 -18.31 6.40 -9.94
C PRO A 44 -17.44 6.90 -11.10
N LEU A 45 -16.54 7.88 -10.83
CA LEU A 45 -15.63 8.39 -11.84
C LEU A 45 -14.62 7.32 -12.26
N LEU A 46 -14.01 6.65 -11.27
CA LEU A 46 -13.08 5.55 -11.55
C LEU A 46 -13.78 4.42 -12.30
N LEU A 47 -15.00 4.04 -11.89
CA LEU A 47 -15.77 3.00 -12.55
C LEU A 47 -16.07 3.36 -14.01
N SER A 48 -16.50 4.60 -14.29
CA SER A 48 -16.76 5.10 -15.65
C SER A 48 -15.50 5.05 -16.52
N GLN A 49 -14.37 5.55 -16.01
CA GLN A 49 -13.10 5.53 -16.74
C GLN A 49 -12.60 4.10 -17.01
N MET A 50 -12.78 3.19 -16.05
CA MET A 50 -12.42 1.77 -16.23
C MET A 50 -13.31 1.11 -17.29
N THR A 51 -14.60 1.42 -17.31
CA THR A 51 -15.56 0.92 -18.31
C THR A 51 -15.23 1.44 -19.70
N GLU A 52 -14.90 2.72 -19.83
CA GLU A 52 -14.46 3.33 -21.10
C GLU A 52 -13.16 2.67 -21.62
N LEU A 53 -12.20 2.39 -20.73
CA LEU A 53 -10.93 1.78 -21.11
C LEU A 53 -11.05 0.29 -21.46
N LEU A 54 -11.84 -0.45 -20.67
CA LEU A 54 -11.87 -1.92 -20.71
C LEU A 54 -13.14 -2.50 -21.35
N GLY A 55 -14.19 -1.70 -21.59
CA GLY A 55 -15.48 -2.15 -22.12
C GLY A 55 -16.49 -2.47 -21.00
N GLU A 56 -17.79 -2.46 -21.36
CA GLU A 56 -18.90 -2.64 -20.40
C GLU A 56 -18.98 -4.03 -19.77
N ASP A 57 -18.43 -5.04 -20.42
CA ASP A 57 -18.41 -6.43 -19.95
C ASP A 57 -17.48 -6.67 -18.74
N ILE A 58 -16.78 -5.63 -18.27
CA ILE A 58 -16.12 -5.65 -16.96
C ILE A 58 -17.11 -5.47 -15.79
N LEU A 59 -18.38 -5.13 -16.08
CA LEU A 59 -19.41 -5.00 -15.06
C LEU A 59 -20.17 -6.33 -14.90
N ASP A 60 -20.60 -6.61 -13.68
CA ASP A 60 -21.52 -7.71 -13.39
C ASP A 60 -22.99 -7.25 -13.61
N GLU A 61 -23.93 -8.18 -13.46
CA GLU A 61 -25.36 -7.92 -13.61
C GLU A 61 -25.93 -6.84 -12.66
N THR A 62 -25.20 -6.50 -11.62
CA THR A 62 -25.54 -5.44 -10.65
C THR A 62 -24.89 -4.10 -10.96
N GLY A 63 -24.13 -4.01 -12.05
CA GLY A 63 -23.36 -2.82 -12.45
C GLY A 63 -22.07 -2.60 -11.63
N ARG A 64 -21.61 -3.61 -10.88
CA ARG A 64 -20.35 -3.56 -10.14
C ARG A 64 -19.21 -4.13 -10.95
N LEU A 65 -17.99 -3.65 -10.67
CA LEU A 65 -16.80 -4.11 -11.36
C LEU A 65 -16.49 -5.59 -11.08
N ASN A 66 -16.47 -6.41 -12.11
CA ASN A 66 -16.03 -7.80 -12.04
C ASN A 66 -14.49 -7.88 -12.04
N ARG A 67 -13.89 -7.91 -10.85
CA ARG A 67 -12.43 -7.90 -10.68
C ARG A 67 -11.73 -9.08 -11.36
N LYS A 68 -12.40 -10.22 -11.54
CA LYS A 68 -11.84 -11.39 -12.22
C LYS A 68 -11.70 -11.12 -13.72
N VAL A 69 -12.70 -10.49 -14.33
CA VAL A 69 -12.66 -10.11 -15.73
C VAL A 69 -11.57 -9.07 -15.97
N VAL A 70 -11.50 -8.03 -15.13
CA VAL A 70 -10.42 -7.02 -15.21
C VAL A 70 -9.05 -7.68 -15.08
N ALA A 71 -8.84 -8.52 -14.05
CA ALA A 71 -7.57 -9.21 -13.85
C ALA A 71 -7.18 -10.08 -15.05
N SER A 72 -8.12 -10.79 -15.67
CA SER A 72 -7.84 -11.61 -16.86
C SER A 72 -7.45 -10.77 -18.07
N ARG A 73 -8.01 -9.55 -18.23
CA ARG A 73 -7.69 -8.64 -19.35
C ARG A 73 -6.31 -8.02 -19.25
N ILE A 74 -5.94 -7.60 -18.03
CA ILE A 74 -4.63 -6.99 -17.80
C ILE A 74 -3.52 -8.03 -17.69
N PHE A 75 -3.89 -9.30 -17.45
CA PHE A 75 -2.90 -10.38 -17.33
C PHE A 75 -2.13 -10.55 -18.64
N GLY A 76 -0.81 -10.41 -18.58
CA GLY A 76 0.07 -10.50 -19.74
C GLY A 76 0.05 -9.28 -20.69
N ASN A 77 -0.75 -8.27 -20.41
CA ASN A 77 -0.81 -7.03 -21.21
C ASN A 77 -0.25 -5.85 -20.38
N VAL A 78 1.06 -5.63 -20.48
CA VAL A 78 1.77 -4.58 -19.71
C VAL A 78 1.27 -3.17 -20.06
N GLU A 79 0.93 -2.92 -21.32
CA GLU A 79 0.45 -1.61 -21.74
C GLU A 79 -0.93 -1.30 -21.15
N LEU A 80 -1.83 -2.28 -21.17
CA LEU A 80 -3.17 -2.13 -20.60
C LEU A 80 -3.11 -2.02 -19.07
N LEU A 81 -2.23 -2.79 -18.42
CA LEU A 81 -1.96 -2.65 -16.98
C LEU A 81 -1.54 -1.22 -16.63
N ARG A 82 -0.59 -0.63 -17.38
CA ARG A 82 -0.17 0.76 -17.15
C ARG A 82 -1.30 1.77 -17.32
N LYS A 83 -2.18 1.56 -18.30
CA LYS A 83 -3.36 2.42 -18.48
C LYS A 83 -4.33 2.32 -17.30
N VAL A 84 -4.57 1.11 -16.78
CA VAL A 84 -5.38 0.90 -15.57
C VAL A 84 -4.72 1.55 -14.35
N GLU A 85 -3.43 1.37 -14.14
CA GLU A 85 -2.68 2.01 -13.05
C GLU A 85 -2.76 3.54 -13.13
N ALA A 86 -2.70 4.12 -14.32
CA ALA A 86 -2.84 5.56 -14.54
C ALA A 86 -4.23 6.12 -14.14
N LEU A 87 -5.26 5.29 -14.09
CA LEU A 87 -6.59 5.65 -13.59
C LEU A 87 -6.68 5.41 -12.05
N VAL A 88 -6.19 4.28 -11.59
CA VAL A 88 -6.34 3.84 -10.20
C VAL A 88 -5.47 4.66 -9.24
N HIS A 89 -4.20 4.93 -9.59
CA HIS A 89 -3.28 5.62 -8.68
C HIS A 89 -3.75 7.04 -8.33
N PRO A 90 -4.19 7.89 -9.26
CA PRO A 90 -4.77 9.19 -8.92
C PRO A 90 -6.05 9.09 -8.08
N ALA A 91 -6.91 8.09 -8.33
CA ALA A 91 -8.11 7.87 -7.54
C ALA A 91 -7.79 7.52 -6.08
N VAL A 92 -6.82 6.63 -5.87
CA VAL A 92 -6.31 6.28 -4.53
C VAL A 92 -5.72 7.49 -3.82
N LEU A 93 -4.97 8.35 -4.53
CA LEU A 93 -4.40 9.55 -3.91
C LEU A 93 -5.47 10.58 -3.53
N ARG A 94 -6.47 10.81 -4.37
CA ARG A 94 -7.60 11.68 -4.01
C ARG A 94 -8.32 11.18 -2.76
N ASP A 95 -8.54 9.87 -2.69
CA ASP A 95 -9.17 9.23 -1.52
C ASP A 95 -8.27 9.33 -0.28
N PHE A 96 -6.96 9.13 -0.42
CA PHE A 96 -6.00 9.27 0.66
C PHE A 96 -5.98 10.69 1.25
N PHE A 97 -5.92 11.73 0.41
CA PHE A 97 -5.87 13.11 0.91
C PHE A 97 -7.17 13.50 1.61
N ARG A 98 -8.33 13.07 1.09
CA ARG A 98 -9.62 13.25 1.77
C ARG A 98 -9.63 12.53 3.12
N TRP A 99 -9.25 11.25 3.15
CA TRP A 99 -9.16 10.47 4.39
C TRP A 99 -8.19 11.11 5.40
N LYS A 100 -7.05 11.60 4.95
CA LYS A 100 -6.06 12.28 5.81
C LYS A 100 -6.66 13.53 6.45
N GLU A 101 -7.37 14.34 5.70
CA GLU A 101 -8.06 15.52 6.21
C GLU A 101 -9.14 15.14 7.23
N GLU A 102 -9.99 14.19 6.91
CA GLU A 102 -11.07 13.71 7.78
C GLU A 102 -10.53 13.17 9.11
N ILE A 103 -9.48 12.33 9.08
CA ILE A 103 -8.91 11.76 10.31
C ILE A 103 -8.19 12.82 11.16
N CYS A 104 -7.49 13.77 10.54
CA CYS A 104 -6.85 14.87 11.26
C CYS A 104 -7.88 15.77 11.93
N ASN A 105 -8.96 16.12 11.23
CA ASN A 105 -10.06 16.94 11.79
C ASN A 105 -10.75 16.21 12.95
N LYS A 106 -11.03 14.92 12.81
CA LYS A 106 -11.60 14.09 13.87
C LYS A 106 -10.72 14.10 15.13
N LEU A 107 -9.43 13.81 14.97
CA LEU A 107 -8.49 13.78 16.09
C LEU A 107 -8.33 15.14 16.76
N SER A 108 -8.29 16.21 15.98
CA SER A 108 -8.26 17.59 16.51
C SER A 108 -9.51 17.89 17.31
N GLY A 109 -10.69 17.47 16.87
CA GLY A 109 -11.96 17.61 17.60
C GLY A 109 -11.97 16.83 18.93
N GLU A 110 -11.18 15.76 19.03
CA GLU A 110 -10.98 14.98 20.26
C GLU A 110 -9.84 15.58 21.16
N GLY A 111 -9.25 16.71 20.80
CA GLY A 111 -8.10 17.30 21.49
C GLY A 111 -6.79 16.51 21.30
N LYS A 112 -6.72 15.66 20.27
CA LYS A 112 -5.53 14.85 19.92
C LYS A 112 -4.85 15.45 18.69
N CYS A 113 -3.52 15.36 18.67
CA CYS A 113 -2.72 15.73 17.50
C CYS A 113 -1.83 14.54 17.13
N VAL A 114 -1.69 14.27 15.82
CA VAL A 114 -0.73 13.29 15.32
C VAL A 114 0.30 13.99 14.44
N ASP A 115 1.56 13.64 14.64
CA ASP A 115 2.67 14.24 13.91
C ASP A 115 2.67 13.77 12.44
N PHE A 116 2.25 12.52 12.22
CA PHE A 116 2.15 11.92 10.88
C PHE A 116 1.07 10.84 10.81
N VAL A 117 0.64 10.54 9.59
CA VAL A 117 -0.16 9.36 9.24
C VAL A 117 0.66 8.42 8.35
N LEU A 118 0.30 7.13 8.31
CA LEU A 118 0.92 6.18 7.40
C LEU A 118 0.14 6.06 6.09
N PHE A 119 0.88 5.95 4.98
CA PHE A 119 0.37 5.50 3.69
C PHE A 119 1.05 4.15 3.37
N GLU A 120 0.32 3.04 3.53
CA GLU A 120 0.83 1.70 3.27
C GLU A 120 0.56 1.30 1.84
N SER A 121 1.63 0.98 1.09
CA SER A 121 1.51 0.52 -0.30
C SER A 121 2.67 -0.41 -0.68
N ALA A 122 2.35 -1.51 -1.38
CA ALA A 122 3.37 -2.40 -1.92
C ALA A 122 4.16 -1.78 -3.08
N ILE A 123 3.54 -0.85 -3.81
CA ILE A 123 4.07 -0.21 -5.02
C ILE A 123 4.52 1.24 -4.80
N LEU A 124 4.65 1.67 -3.55
CA LEU A 124 4.95 3.07 -3.19
C LEU A 124 6.13 3.64 -3.97
N LEU A 125 7.21 2.89 -4.09
CA LEU A 125 8.44 3.32 -4.79
C LEU A 125 8.43 3.00 -6.29
N GLU A 126 7.49 2.18 -6.73
CA GLU A 126 7.37 1.72 -8.13
C GLU A 126 6.48 2.66 -8.95
N SER A 127 5.78 3.61 -8.29
CA SER A 127 4.93 4.62 -8.90
C SER A 127 5.33 6.02 -8.45
N ASP A 128 5.85 6.84 -9.36
CA ASP A 128 6.24 8.22 -9.05
C ASP A 128 5.08 9.06 -8.52
N ILE A 129 3.86 8.80 -9.01
CA ILE A 129 2.65 9.48 -8.56
C ILE A 129 2.40 9.16 -7.08
N VAL A 130 2.44 7.88 -6.72
CA VAL A 130 2.16 7.43 -5.34
C VAL A 130 3.29 7.84 -4.40
N LYS A 131 4.55 7.75 -4.84
CA LYS A 131 5.72 8.16 -4.06
C LYS A 131 5.63 9.63 -3.62
N GLY A 132 5.11 10.50 -4.49
CA GLY A 132 4.98 11.93 -4.22
C GLY A 132 4.07 12.30 -3.05
N CYS A 133 3.26 11.37 -2.51
CA CYS A 133 2.43 11.65 -1.34
C CYS A 133 3.16 11.49 0.00
N ALA A 134 4.35 10.90 0.03
CA ALA A 134 5.10 10.60 1.23
C ALA A 134 6.20 11.65 1.50
N ASP A 135 6.24 12.18 2.72
CA ASP A 135 7.31 13.07 3.19
C ASP A 135 8.57 12.27 3.55
N LYS A 136 8.40 11.07 4.09
CA LYS A 136 9.46 10.10 4.40
C LYS A 136 9.01 8.69 4.02
N ILE A 137 9.96 7.82 3.75
CA ILE A 137 9.72 6.45 3.30
C ILE A 137 10.32 5.45 4.29
N LEU A 138 9.49 4.51 4.71
CA LEU A 138 9.82 3.35 5.52
C LEU A 138 9.72 2.08 4.68
N SER A 139 10.83 1.34 4.54
CA SER A 139 10.81 -0.01 3.98
C SER A 139 10.82 -1.08 5.07
N VAL A 140 9.89 -2.01 4.98
CA VAL A 140 9.86 -3.22 5.82
C VAL A 140 10.50 -4.36 5.05
N VAL A 141 11.57 -4.92 5.57
CA VAL A 141 12.35 -6.00 4.94
C VAL A 141 12.31 -7.27 5.79
N ALA A 142 12.31 -8.42 5.14
CA ALA A 142 12.39 -9.73 5.81
C ALA A 142 13.18 -10.72 4.93
N PRO A 143 13.83 -11.74 5.52
CA PRO A 143 14.51 -12.78 4.77
C PRO A 143 13.61 -13.44 3.73
N TYR A 144 14.17 -13.74 2.56
CA TYR A 144 13.44 -14.29 1.42
C TYR A 144 12.60 -15.53 1.80
N GLU A 145 13.21 -16.50 2.47
CA GLU A 145 12.52 -17.74 2.87
C GLU A 145 11.34 -17.47 3.81
N LEU A 146 11.52 -16.56 4.76
CA LEU A 146 10.45 -16.16 5.68
C LEU A 146 9.29 -15.47 4.96
N ARG A 147 9.60 -14.67 3.93
CA ARG A 147 8.58 -14.06 3.07
C ARG A 147 7.78 -15.11 2.32
N VAL A 148 8.48 -16.08 1.71
CA VAL A 148 7.85 -17.20 0.99
C VAL A 148 6.92 -17.99 1.91
N GLU A 149 7.40 -18.41 3.07
CA GLU A 149 6.61 -19.16 4.06
C GLU A 149 5.35 -18.38 4.50
N ARG A 150 5.49 -17.09 4.79
CA ARG A 150 4.37 -16.24 5.21
C ARG A 150 3.29 -16.14 4.13
N VAL A 151 3.68 -16.00 2.86
CA VAL A 151 2.74 -15.88 1.75
C VAL A 151 2.07 -17.23 1.46
N MET A 152 2.81 -18.32 1.41
CA MET A 152 2.25 -19.66 1.24
C MET A 152 1.19 -19.97 2.31
N ARG A 153 1.49 -19.68 3.58
CA ARG A 153 0.56 -19.90 4.71
C ARG A 153 -0.67 -19.00 4.65
N ARG A 154 -0.51 -17.74 4.23
CA ARG A 154 -1.61 -16.77 4.17
C ARG A 154 -2.56 -17.03 3.00
N ASP A 155 -2.00 -17.30 1.82
CA ASP A 155 -2.75 -17.34 0.55
C ASP A 155 -3.08 -18.76 0.09
N GLY A 156 -2.49 -19.81 0.70
CA GLY A 156 -2.69 -21.20 0.28
C GLY A 156 -2.13 -21.53 -1.10
N VAL A 157 -1.11 -20.80 -1.54
CA VAL A 157 -0.50 -20.94 -2.88
C VAL A 157 0.83 -21.70 -2.82
N SER A 158 1.30 -22.22 -3.98
CA SER A 158 2.56 -22.95 -4.05
C SER A 158 3.77 -22.02 -3.93
N ARG A 159 4.92 -22.58 -3.62
CA ARG A 159 6.20 -21.87 -3.54
C ARG A 159 6.54 -21.16 -4.84
N GLU A 160 6.35 -21.85 -5.96
CA GLU A 160 6.64 -21.33 -7.31
C GLU A 160 5.79 -20.08 -7.59
N GLN A 161 4.51 -20.13 -7.27
CA GLN A 161 3.61 -18.97 -7.42
C GLN A 161 4.04 -17.78 -6.57
N VAL A 162 4.56 -18.01 -5.36
CA VAL A 162 5.09 -16.94 -4.51
C VAL A 162 6.37 -16.37 -5.10
N GLN A 163 7.28 -17.23 -5.59
CA GLN A 163 8.53 -16.80 -6.22
C GLN A 163 8.28 -15.93 -7.45
N GLU A 164 7.33 -16.31 -8.31
CA GLU A 164 6.92 -15.49 -9.45
C GLU A 164 6.40 -14.10 -9.03
N ARG A 165 5.60 -14.02 -7.95
CA ARG A 165 5.11 -12.73 -7.42
C ARG A 165 6.26 -11.87 -6.89
N ILE A 166 7.24 -12.48 -6.18
CA ILE A 166 8.41 -11.77 -5.67
C ILE A 166 9.27 -11.25 -6.84
N ALA A 167 9.46 -12.05 -7.88
CA ALA A 167 10.28 -11.69 -9.04
C ALA A 167 9.73 -10.49 -9.85
N ARG A 168 8.41 -10.22 -9.74
CA ARG A 168 7.77 -9.06 -10.39
C ARG A 168 7.90 -7.76 -9.60
N GLN A 169 8.40 -7.80 -8.37
CA GLN A 169 8.57 -6.64 -7.52
C GLN A 169 10.04 -6.20 -7.48
N TRP A 170 10.26 -4.96 -7.12
CA TRP A 170 11.61 -4.49 -6.80
C TRP A 170 12.24 -5.35 -5.69
N SER A 171 13.56 -5.45 -5.70
CA SER A 171 14.30 -6.09 -4.61
C SER A 171 14.26 -5.25 -3.33
N ASP A 172 14.47 -5.89 -2.18
CA ASP A 172 14.57 -5.17 -0.91
C ASP A 172 15.76 -4.19 -0.90
N ALA A 173 16.85 -4.50 -1.63
CA ALA A 173 17.99 -3.60 -1.79
C ALA A 173 17.63 -2.31 -2.56
N GLN A 174 16.86 -2.43 -3.65
CA GLN A 174 16.39 -1.26 -4.39
C GLN A 174 15.46 -0.37 -3.54
N ARG A 175 14.53 -0.97 -2.78
CA ARG A 175 13.66 -0.21 -1.87
C ARG A 175 14.46 0.45 -0.75
N ALA A 176 15.37 -0.28 -0.12
CA ALA A 176 16.19 0.24 0.96
C ALA A 176 17.03 1.44 0.56
N ALA A 177 17.57 1.44 -0.67
CA ALA A 177 18.37 2.54 -1.19
C ALA A 177 17.59 3.87 -1.35
N LEU A 178 16.25 3.80 -1.44
CA LEU A 178 15.37 4.95 -1.61
C LEU A 178 14.53 5.25 -0.35
N SER A 179 14.83 4.59 0.77
CA SER A 179 14.06 4.73 2.01
C SER A 179 14.84 5.48 3.07
N ASP A 180 14.14 6.37 3.78
CA ASP A 180 14.69 7.08 4.95
C ASP A 180 14.83 6.14 6.16
N PHE A 181 13.95 5.14 6.26
CA PHE A 181 13.92 4.19 7.37
C PHE A 181 13.80 2.75 6.89
N ILE A 182 14.41 1.83 7.63
CA ILE A 182 14.31 0.39 7.38
C ILE A 182 13.92 -0.31 8.68
N ILE A 183 12.86 -1.13 8.64
CA ILE A 183 12.47 -2.04 9.72
C ILE A 183 12.72 -3.48 9.27
N PHE A 184 13.46 -4.22 10.08
CA PHE A 184 13.73 -5.64 9.87
C PHE A 184 12.69 -6.50 10.58
N ALA A 185 11.79 -7.12 9.81
CA ALA A 185 10.75 -8.03 10.31
C ALA A 185 11.20 -9.51 10.17
N ASP A 186 12.39 -9.82 10.68
CA ASP A 186 13.11 -11.08 10.50
C ASP A 186 12.84 -12.13 11.62
N SER A 187 11.92 -11.86 12.52
CA SER A 187 11.58 -12.68 13.70
C SER A 187 12.72 -12.82 14.74
N LYS A 188 13.85 -12.13 14.55
CA LYS A 188 14.98 -12.10 15.46
C LYS A 188 15.09 -10.77 16.20
N ARG A 189 14.78 -9.67 15.51
CA ARG A 189 14.80 -8.31 16.05
C ARG A 189 13.42 -7.93 16.55
N ALA A 190 13.34 -7.36 17.74
CA ALA A 190 12.08 -6.80 18.23
C ALA A 190 11.62 -5.63 17.34
N LEU A 191 10.34 -5.59 16.97
CA LEU A 191 9.79 -4.54 16.12
C LEU A 191 9.57 -3.23 16.89
N LEU A 192 9.06 -3.28 18.11
CA LEU A 192 8.73 -2.09 18.90
C LEU A 192 9.90 -1.10 19.07
N PRO A 193 11.13 -1.51 19.39
CA PRO A 193 12.25 -0.58 19.46
C PRO A 193 12.57 0.09 18.12
N GLN A 194 12.46 -0.65 17.01
CA GLN A 194 12.68 -0.10 15.66
C GLN A 194 11.60 0.91 15.30
N ILE A 195 10.34 0.61 15.60
CA ILE A 195 9.20 1.51 15.38
C ILE A 195 9.33 2.77 16.23
N ALA A 196 9.72 2.64 17.50
CA ALA A 196 9.94 3.78 18.38
C ALA A 196 11.01 4.75 17.84
N GLN A 197 12.10 4.24 17.28
CA GLN A 197 13.14 5.06 16.63
C GLN A 197 12.59 5.81 15.40
N VAL A 198 11.74 5.18 14.58
CA VAL A 198 11.10 5.84 13.44
C VAL A 198 10.18 6.96 13.93
N ILE A 199 9.36 6.70 14.95
CA ILE A 199 8.46 7.70 15.54
C ILE A 199 9.25 8.90 16.08
N GLU A 200 10.31 8.67 16.81
CA GLU A 200 11.16 9.72 17.36
C GLU A 200 11.73 10.62 16.27
N LYS A 201 12.26 10.03 15.19
CA LYS A 201 12.80 10.79 14.05
C LYS A 201 11.73 11.56 13.28
N MET A 202 10.53 10.98 13.13
CA MET A 202 9.41 11.66 12.46
C MET A 202 8.91 12.88 13.26
N LYS A 203 9.04 12.86 14.60
CA LYS A 203 8.67 13.98 15.48
C LYS A 203 9.74 15.08 15.53
N GLY A 204 11.01 14.71 15.42
CA GLY A 204 12.13 15.64 15.58
C GLY A 204 12.47 16.49 14.34
N GLU A 205 11.79 16.24 13.23
CA GLU A 205 11.90 17.01 11.97
C GLU A 205 10.64 17.90 11.79
#